data_fdbc04acc67513abbb9cae5870e7709a
#
_entry.id   fdbc04acc67513abbb9cae5870e7709a
#
_cell.length_a   1.000
_cell.length_b   1.000
_cell.length_c   1.000
_cell.angle_alpha   90.00
_cell.angle_beta   90.00
_cell.angle_gamma   90.00
#
_symmetry.space_group_name_H-M   'P 1'
#
loop_
_entity.id
_entity.type
_entity.pdbx_description
1 polymer ?
#
loop_
_entity_poly.entity_id
_entity_poly.type
_entity_poly.pdbx_seq_one_letter_code
_entity_poly.pdbx_strand_id
1 'polypeptide(L)'
;MRKTCQGMTLIEVLVAFIVLSLTMAVIMQIFSGGMRNARLAECYSRAVFLAESKMAAVGLERPLVFGEESGQVGEDMQWRVTVTPAEEDPSTNTQLMPVRLYQVRVTASWGENDRERKFELLSLRLGPRQ
;
A
#
# COMPACT_ATOMS: atom_id res chain seq x y z
N MET A 1 -50.81 17.03 -45.05
CA MET A 1 -49.43 16.89 -44.54
C MET A 1 -48.95 15.47 -44.81
N ARG A 2 -48.04 15.28 -45.81
CA ARG A 2 -47.42 13.97 -46.07
C ARG A 2 -46.28 13.78 -45.07
N LYS A 3 -46.41 12.84 -44.16
CA LYS A 3 -45.30 12.38 -43.33
C LYS A 3 -44.40 11.53 -44.21
N THR A 4 -43.23 12.04 -44.57
CA THR A 4 -42.19 11.27 -45.20
C THR A 4 -41.60 10.32 -44.17
N CYS A 5 -41.91 9.03 -44.26
CA CYS A 5 -41.18 7.99 -43.55
C CYS A 5 -39.77 7.88 -44.22
N GLN A 6 -38.78 8.49 -43.63
CA GLN A 6 -37.38 8.27 -44.00
C GLN A 6 -36.94 6.96 -43.38
N GLY A 7 -36.71 5.96 -44.18
CA GLY A 7 -36.09 4.70 -43.79
C GLY A 7 -34.58 4.90 -43.54
N MET A 8 -34.02 4.27 -42.51
CA MET A 8 -32.57 4.23 -42.27
C MET A 8 -31.84 3.55 -43.42
N THR A 9 -30.72 4.10 -43.84
CA THR A 9 -29.86 3.51 -44.85
C THR A 9 -28.97 2.43 -44.26
N LEU A 10 -28.62 1.44 -45.05
CA LEU A 10 -27.75 0.33 -44.61
C LEU A 10 -26.37 0.84 -44.14
N ILE A 11 -25.85 1.89 -44.77
CA ILE A 11 -24.58 2.52 -44.35
C ILE A 11 -24.69 3.24 -43.02
N GLU A 12 -25.83 3.83 -42.68
CA GLU A 12 -26.06 4.49 -41.42
C GLU A 12 -26.06 3.48 -40.24
N VAL A 13 -26.66 2.31 -40.44
CA VAL A 13 -26.59 1.21 -39.46
C VAL A 13 -25.17 0.71 -39.31
N LEU A 14 -24.42 0.57 -40.38
CA LEU A 14 -23.02 0.12 -40.35
C LEU A 14 -22.14 1.11 -39.55
N VAL A 15 -22.27 2.41 -39.84
CA VAL A 15 -21.54 3.45 -39.10
C VAL A 15 -21.92 3.46 -37.62
N ALA A 16 -23.20 3.30 -37.30
CA ALA A 16 -23.67 3.23 -35.92
C ALA A 16 -23.02 2.04 -35.18
N PHE A 17 -22.91 0.87 -35.79
CA PHE A 17 -22.24 -0.29 -35.21
C PHE A 17 -20.74 -0.08 -34.99
N ILE A 18 -20.07 0.58 -35.95
CA ILE A 18 -18.64 0.92 -35.79
C ILE A 18 -18.45 1.85 -34.59
N VAL A 19 -19.23 2.92 -34.47
CA VAL A 19 -19.15 3.86 -33.37
C VAL A 19 -19.46 3.17 -32.03
N LEU A 20 -20.49 2.34 -32.00
CA LEU A 20 -20.86 1.56 -30.81
C LEU A 20 -19.73 0.63 -30.37
N SER A 21 -19.10 -0.08 -31.33
CA SER A 21 -17.99 -1.00 -31.04
C SER A 21 -16.77 -0.27 -30.49
N LEU A 22 -16.42 0.88 -31.05
CA LEU A 22 -15.31 1.71 -30.55
C LEU A 22 -15.58 2.24 -29.15
N THR A 23 -16.78 2.74 -28.89
CA THR A 23 -17.14 3.23 -27.54
C THR A 23 -17.10 2.10 -26.51
N MET A 24 -17.59 0.92 -26.88
CA MET A 24 -17.56 -0.25 -25.97
C MET A 24 -16.12 -0.68 -25.66
N ALA A 25 -15.22 -0.65 -26.65
CA ALA A 25 -13.81 -0.97 -26.44
C ALA A 25 -13.14 -0.01 -25.46
N VAL A 26 -13.39 1.30 -25.57
CA VAL A 26 -12.87 2.31 -24.65
C VAL A 26 -13.42 2.11 -23.22
N ILE A 27 -14.70 1.84 -23.08
CA ILE A 27 -15.31 1.57 -21.77
C ILE A 27 -14.65 0.35 -21.11
N MET A 28 -14.44 -0.74 -21.85
CA MET A 28 -13.77 -1.94 -21.34
C MET A 28 -12.31 -1.66 -20.92
N GLN A 29 -11.62 -0.82 -21.65
CA GLN A 29 -10.24 -0.41 -21.29
C GLN A 29 -10.20 0.38 -19.97
N ILE A 30 -11.11 1.33 -19.79
CA ILE A 30 -11.23 2.13 -18.56
C ILE A 30 -11.57 1.22 -17.37
N PHE A 31 -12.53 0.32 -17.55
CA PHE A 31 -12.95 -0.62 -16.51
C PHE A 31 -11.81 -1.55 -16.07
N SER A 32 -11.05 -2.10 -17.03
CA SER A 32 -9.89 -2.95 -16.74
C SER A 32 -8.81 -2.21 -15.96
N GLY A 33 -8.57 -0.94 -16.28
CA GLY A 33 -7.66 -0.06 -15.54
C GLY A 33 -8.12 0.19 -14.11
N GLY A 34 -9.41 0.47 -13.93
CA GLY A 34 -10.03 0.68 -12.62
C GLY A 34 -9.91 -0.54 -11.70
N MET A 35 -10.18 -1.73 -12.21
CA MET A 35 -10.04 -2.98 -11.45
C MET A 35 -8.60 -3.24 -10.99
N ARG A 36 -7.62 -2.93 -11.83
CA ARG A 36 -6.20 -3.06 -11.46
C ARG A 36 -5.80 -2.11 -10.37
N ASN A 37 -6.25 -0.87 -10.44
CA ASN A 37 -6.01 0.15 -9.41
C ASN A 37 -6.70 -0.20 -8.08
N ALA A 38 -7.91 -0.75 -8.12
CA ALA A 38 -8.63 -1.19 -6.93
C ALA A 38 -7.88 -2.31 -6.18
N ARG A 39 -7.38 -3.32 -6.90
CA ARG A 39 -6.55 -4.38 -6.30
C ARG A 39 -5.27 -3.82 -5.67
N LEU A 40 -4.62 -2.88 -6.33
CA LEU A 40 -3.43 -2.24 -5.81
C LEU A 40 -3.72 -1.48 -4.51
N ALA A 41 -4.80 -0.70 -4.48
CA ALA A 41 -5.24 0.03 -3.29
C ALA A 41 -5.57 -0.90 -2.13
N GLU A 42 -6.17 -2.06 -2.40
CA GLU A 42 -6.43 -3.10 -1.39
C GLU A 42 -5.14 -3.63 -0.77
N CYS A 43 -4.14 -3.99 -1.60
CA CYS A 43 -2.84 -4.46 -1.11
C CYS A 43 -2.15 -3.41 -0.23
N TYR A 44 -2.18 -2.13 -0.63
CA TYR A 44 -1.63 -1.04 0.17
C TYR A 44 -2.37 -0.88 1.50
N SER A 45 -3.69 -0.92 1.50
CA SER A 45 -4.50 -0.82 2.72
C SER A 45 -4.18 -1.95 3.70
N ARG A 46 -4.04 -3.18 3.21
CA ARG A 46 -3.64 -4.33 4.02
C ARG A 46 -2.22 -4.16 4.60
N ALA A 47 -1.28 -3.65 3.80
CA ALA A 47 0.09 -3.41 4.24
C ALA A 47 0.17 -2.33 5.32
N VAL A 48 -0.58 -1.24 5.17
CA VAL A 48 -0.68 -0.17 6.19
C VAL A 48 -1.25 -0.75 7.49
N PHE A 49 -2.36 -1.47 7.42
CA PHE A 49 -3.00 -2.05 8.60
C PHE A 49 -2.08 -3.03 9.33
N LEU A 50 -1.35 -3.86 8.58
CA LEU A 50 -0.36 -4.77 9.13
C LEU A 50 0.79 -4.01 9.83
N ALA A 51 1.33 -2.99 9.17
CA ALA A 51 2.41 -2.19 9.73
C ALA A 51 2.00 -1.44 10.99
N GLU A 52 0.80 -0.85 11.02
CA GLU A 52 0.24 -0.19 12.20
C GLU A 52 0.03 -1.17 13.35
N SER A 53 -0.52 -2.34 13.08
CA SER A 53 -0.72 -3.40 14.08
C SER A 53 0.60 -3.85 14.69
N LYS A 54 1.63 -4.08 13.87
CA LYS A 54 2.96 -4.46 14.34
C LYS A 54 3.63 -3.32 15.11
N MET A 55 3.50 -2.10 14.63
CA MET A 55 4.02 -0.92 15.33
C MET A 55 3.35 -0.73 16.69
N ALA A 56 2.05 -0.96 16.82
CA ALA A 56 1.33 -0.85 18.08
C ALA A 56 1.79 -1.91 19.11
N ALA A 57 2.12 -3.11 18.66
CA ALA A 57 2.56 -4.20 19.53
C ALA A 57 3.96 -3.94 20.15
N VAL A 58 4.82 -3.18 19.46
CA VAL A 58 6.17 -2.86 19.97
C VAL A 58 6.09 -1.91 21.15
N GLY A 59 6.64 -2.30 22.28
CA GLY A 59 6.66 -1.52 23.52
C GLY A 59 5.40 -1.66 24.39
N LEU A 60 4.34 -2.31 23.90
CA LEU A 60 3.14 -2.64 24.69
C LEU A 60 3.09 -4.14 25.03
N GLU A 61 3.08 -4.97 24.01
CA GLU A 61 3.05 -6.44 24.14
C GLU A 61 4.46 -7.03 24.15
N ARG A 62 5.42 -6.32 23.60
CA ARG A 62 6.81 -6.74 23.46
C ARG A 62 7.75 -5.64 23.97
N PRO A 63 8.80 -6.00 24.71
CA PRO A 63 9.76 -5.02 25.18
C PRO A 63 10.49 -4.36 24.00
N LEU A 64 10.87 -3.09 24.15
CA LEU A 64 11.73 -2.36 23.23
C LEU A 64 13.16 -2.89 23.37
N VAL A 65 13.45 -4.00 22.71
CA VAL A 65 14.78 -4.62 22.66
C VAL A 65 15.35 -4.44 21.27
N PHE A 66 16.64 -4.14 21.19
CA PHE A 66 17.33 -4.10 19.89
C PHE A 66 17.19 -5.42 19.16
N GLY A 67 16.93 -5.36 17.89
CA GLY A 67 16.85 -6.54 17.06
C GLY A 67 15.94 -6.38 15.87
N GLU A 68 15.82 -7.48 15.18
CA GLU A 68 14.98 -7.59 13.99
C GLU A 68 14.06 -8.81 14.16
N GLU A 69 12.81 -8.64 13.85
CA GLU A 69 11.82 -9.69 13.81
C GLU A 69 11.10 -9.63 12.46
N SER A 70 10.87 -10.78 11.87
CA SER A 70 10.16 -10.87 10.59
C SER A 70 9.21 -12.05 10.58
N GLY A 71 8.22 -12.00 9.70
CA GLY A 71 7.26 -13.06 9.53
C GLY A 71 6.42 -12.84 8.28
N GLN A 72 5.45 -13.72 8.09
CA GLN A 72 4.56 -13.70 6.95
C GLN A 72 3.10 -13.70 7.40
N VAL A 73 2.25 -13.00 6.66
CA VAL A 73 0.80 -13.01 6.84
C VAL A 73 0.15 -13.37 5.50
N GLY A 74 -0.60 -14.47 5.49
CA GLY A 74 -1.10 -15.04 4.25
C GLY A 74 0.02 -15.62 3.39
N GLU A 75 -0.22 -15.76 2.09
CA GLU A 75 0.74 -16.34 1.16
C GLU A 75 1.65 -15.30 0.50
N ASP A 76 1.25 -14.03 0.52
CA ASP A 76 1.77 -12.97 -0.35
C ASP A 76 2.29 -11.74 0.40
N MET A 77 2.18 -11.66 1.74
CA MET A 77 2.62 -10.49 2.49
C MET A 77 3.61 -10.84 3.58
N GLN A 78 4.79 -10.23 3.52
CA GLN A 78 5.85 -10.36 4.51
C GLN A 78 5.94 -9.08 5.35
N TRP A 79 6.35 -9.20 6.59
CA TRP A 79 6.59 -8.07 7.47
C TRP A 79 7.93 -8.21 8.17
N ARG A 80 8.51 -7.06 8.51
CA ARG A 80 9.75 -6.95 9.24
C ARG A 80 9.66 -5.78 10.21
N VAL A 81 10.03 -6.02 11.46
CA VAL A 81 10.16 -5.00 12.51
C VAL A 81 11.62 -4.91 12.87
N THR A 82 12.19 -3.72 12.81
CA THR A 82 13.59 -3.45 13.20
C THR A 82 13.59 -2.38 14.29
N VAL A 83 14.23 -2.67 15.40
CA VAL A 83 14.40 -1.74 16.51
C VAL A 83 15.89 -1.41 16.61
N THR A 84 16.23 -0.15 16.41
CA THR A 84 17.60 0.37 16.49
C THR A 84 17.68 1.55 17.45
N PRO A 85 18.86 1.84 18.03
CA PRO A 85 19.03 3.09 18.75
C PRO A 85 18.84 4.25 17.78
N ALA A 86 18.08 5.26 18.17
CA ALA A 86 18.05 6.51 17.42
C ALA A 86 19.41 7.22 17.57
N GLU A 87 19.81 7.96 16.54
CA GLU A 87 20.99 8.82 16.64
C GLU A 87 20.75 9.88 17.72
N GLU A 88 21.53 9.86 18.76
CA GLU A 88 21.53 10.88 19.82
C GLU A 88 22.39 12.05 19.37
N ASP A 89 21.87 13.27 19.45
CA ASP A 89 22.65 14.47 19.20
C ASP A 89 23.77 14.56 20.27
N PRO A 90 25.05 14.63 19.86
CA PRO A 90 26.18 14.70 20.80
C PRO A 90 26.12 15.93 21.73
N SER A 91 25.38 16.96 21.35
CA SER A 91 25.18 18.18 22.14
C SER A 91 24.18 18.02 23.28
N THR A 92 23.35 16.98 23.23
CA THR A 92 22.36 16.71 24.26
C THR A 92 22.92 15.71 25.28
N ASN A 93 23.06 16.13 26.53
CA ASN A 93 23.60 15.29 27.61
C ASN A 93 22.63 14.15 28.04
N THR A 94 22.20 13.37 27.05
CA THR A 94 21.22 12.29 27.16
C THR A 94 21.77 11.08 27.94
N GLN A 95 23.12 11.07 28.17
CA GLN A 95 23.80 9.96 28.86
C GLN A 95 23.39 9.84 30.33
N LEU A 96 22.89 10.90 30.91
CA LEU A 96 22.44 10.92 32.32
C LEU A 96 20.98 10.50 32.52
N MET A 97 20.24 10.33 31.42
CA MET A 97 18.84 9.92 31.52
C MET A 97 18.70 8.39 31.55
N PRO A 98 17.82 7.84 32.40
CA PRO A 98 17.57 6.39 32.48
C PRO A 98 16.79 5.87 31.27
N VAL A 99 16.43 6.74 30.32
CA VAL A 99 15.67 6.45 29.10
C VAL A 99 16.53 6.71 27.88
N ARG A 100 16.26 5.95 26.83
CA ARG A 100 16.91 6.08 25.53
C ARG A 100 15.85 6.15 24.43
N LEU A 101 16.19 6.85 23.36
CA LEU A 101 15.36 6.92 22.15
C LEU A 101 15.65 5.73 21.25
N TYR A 102 14.59 5.05 20.84
CA TYR A 102 14.62 3.93 19.92
C TYR A 102 13.91 4.31 18.61
N GLN A 103 14.52 3.96 17.51
CA GLN A 103 13.89 4.02 16.21
C GLN A 103 13.27 2.66 15.89
N VAL A 104 11.96 2.64 15.75
CA VAL A 104 11.22 1.45 15.35
C VAL A 104 10.80 1.60 13.88
N ARG A 105 11.22 0.66 13.07
CA ARG A 105 10.88 0.58 11.65
C ARG A 105 10.08 -0.68 11.40
N VAL A 106 8.91 -0.53 10.79
CA VAL A 106 8.09 -1.64 10.34
C VAL A 106 7.97 -1.58 8.84
N THR A 107 8.35 -2.64 8.17
CA THR A 107 8.24 -2.79 6.71
C THR A 107 7.26 -3.90 6.41
N ALA A 108 6.27 -3.63 5.58
CA ALA A 108 5.40 -4.63 4.96
C ALA A 108 5.72 -4.70 3.48
N SER A 109 6.00 -5.89 2.96
CA SER A 109 6.31 -6.11 1.54
C SER A 109 5.41 -7.17 0.94
N TRP A 110 5.11 -7.03 -0.34
CA TRP A 110 4.27 -7.95 -1.10
C TRP A 110 4.65 -7.95 -2.58
N GLY A 111 4.30 -9.02 -3.28
CA GLY A 111 4.66 -9.24 -4.69
C GLY A 111 5.83 -10.17 -4.85
N GLU A 112 6.13 -10.55 -6.08
CA GLU A 112 7.21 -11.46 -6.43
C GLU A 112 8.28 -10.77 -7.27
N ASN A 113 9.54 -11.07 -6.99
CA ASN A 113 10.73 -10.68 -7.76
C ASN A 113 10.79 -9.18 -8.09
N ASP A 114 10.83 -8.86 -9.38
CA ASP A 114 11.03 -7.51 -9.92
C ASP A 114 9.81 -6.56 -9.69
N ARG A 115 8.72 -7.08 -9.09
CA ARG A 115 7.50 -6.31 -8.74
C ARG A 115 7.23 -6.25 -7.25
N GLU A 116 8.22 -6.54 -6.43
CA GLU A 116 8.10 -6.37 -4.99
C GLU A 116 7.77 -4.91 -4.66
N ARG A 117 6.74 -4.74 -3.85
CA ARG A 117 6.31 -3.45 -3.32
C ARG A 117 6.44 -3.48 -1.81
N LYS A 118 6.78 -2.34 -1.24
CA LYS A 118 6.94 -2.21 0.20
C LYS A 118 6.25 -0.95 0.71
N PHE A 119 5.73 -1.05 1.91
CA PHE A 119 5.29 0.06 2.73
C PHE A 119 6.13 0.09 3.99
N GLU A 120 6.60 1.26 4.39
CA GLU A 120 7.47 1.43 5.56
C GLU A 120 6.85 2.45 6.51
N LEU A 121 6.78 2.09 7.78
CA LEU A 121 6.35 2.94 8.87
C LEU A 121 7.51 3.12 9.84
N LEU A 122 7.85 4.37 10.15
CA LEU A 122 8.92 4.76 11.05
C LEU A 122 8.34 5.48 12.27
N SER A 123 8.79 5.11 13.47
CA SER A 123 8.40 5.76 14.71
C SER A 123 9.59 5.88 15.66
N LEU A 124 9.59 6.92 16.47
CA LEU A 124 10.53 7.08 17.57
C LEU A 124 9.83 6.77 18.89
N ARG A 125 10.46 5.97 19.75
CA ARG A 125 9.92 5.59 21.06
C ARG A 125 10.95 5.75 22.15
N LEU A 126 10.50 6.20 23.30
CA LEU A 126 11.31 6.23 24.52
C LEU A 126 11.17 4.90 25.25
N GLY A 127 12.28 4.34 25.65
CA GLY A 127 12.32 3.12 26.43
C GLY A 127 13.47 3.12 27.45
N PRO A 128 13.50 2.12 28.34
CA PRO A 128 14.58 2.00 29.29
C PRO A 128 15.92 1.77 28.58
N ARG A 129 16.99 2.35 29.13
CA ARG A 129 18.35 2.10 28.64
C ARG A 129 18.77 0.69 29.05
N GLN A 130 19.01 -0.15 28.08
CA GLN A 130 19.54 -1.51 28.24
C GLN A 130 21.05 -1.52 28.05
#